data_ee369e3463463a5a8e42ff2db39faaa0
#
_entry.id   ee369e3463463a5a8e42ff2db39faaa0
#
_cell.length_a   1.000
_cell.length_b   1.000
_cell.length_c   1.000
_cell.angle_alpha   90.00
_cell.angle_beta   90.00
_cell.angle_gamma   90.00
#
_symmetry.space_group_name_H-M   'P 1'
#
loop_
_entity.id
_entity.type
_entity.pdbx_description
1 polymer ?
#
loop_
_entity_poly.entity_id
_entity_poly.type
_entity_poly.pdbx_seq_one_letter_code
_entity_poly.pdbx_strand_id
1 'polypeptide(L)'
;MKREKKETINVGIGFATGRKQFLHLLKSYFLNWQESGLIGDENIKINLFVAYDLKYRGTKKADYTAIPGAISALIENTFFIGSREIAQAQYELKQYGIADEENAELLFGKGYAAQRNIILYYAIKNNIDYLLFLDDDEYPVVVTKNKNVALWSGQHVLTKHLENIA
;
A
#
# COMPACT_ATOMS: atom_id res chain seq x y z
N MET A 1 -4.11 32.42 -21.78
CA MET A 1 -3.55 31.79 -20.57
C MET A 1 -3.45 30.29 -20.85
N LYS A 2 -2.26 29.75 -21.12
CA LYS A 2 -2.07 28.29 -21.22
C LYS A 2 -2.20 27.75 -19.80
N ARG A 3 -3.19 26.89 -19.54
CA ARG A 3 -3.21 26.07 -18.33
C ARG A 3 -1.98 25.19 -18.40
N GLU A 4 -1.01 25.37 -17.52
CA GLU A 4 0.03 24.37 -17.27
C GLU A 4 -0.69 23.07 -16.95
N LYS A 5 -0.35 22.04 -17.72
CA LYS A 5 -0.91 20.69 -17.51
C LYS A 5 -0.27 20.21 -16.20
N LYS A 6 -1.03 20.14 -15.13
CA LYS A 6 -0.55 19.62 -13.84
C LYS A 6 -0.05 18.20 -14.09
N GLU A 7 1.19 17.90 -13.76
CA GLU A 7 1.77 16.56 -13.92
C GLU A 7 0.98 15.56 -13.09
N THR A 8 0.71 14.39 -13.65
CA THR A 8 0.04 13.31 -12.94
C THR A 8 1.02 12.67 -11.96
N ILE A 9 0.63 12.56 -10.70
CA ILE A 9 1.44 11.99 -9.62
C ILE A 9 1.01 10.55 -9.38
N ASN A 10 1.96 9.61 -9.44
CA ASN A 10 1.75 8.20 -9.11
C ASN A 10 2.04 7.97 -7.63
N VAL A 11 1.00 7.78 -6.84
CA VAL A 11 1.10 7.50 -5.41
C VAL A 11 1.01 6.00 -5.16
N GLY A 12 2.01 5.43 -4.53
CA GLY A 12 2.01 4.06 -4.04
C GLY A 12 1.54 3.99 -2.59
N ILE A 13 0.64 3.07 -2.31
CA ILE A 13 0.24 2.73 -0.94
C ILE A 13 0.69 1.30 -0.66
N GLY A 14 1.59 1.13 0.30
CA GLY A 14 2.22 -0.13 0.65
C GLY A 14 1.71 -0.70 1.97
N PHE A 15 1.24 -1.94 1.94
CA PHE A 15 0.88 -2.72 3.12
C PHE A 15 1.75 -3.98 3.21
N ALA A 16 2.48 -4.12 4.31
CA ALA A 16 3.08 -5.38 4.72
C ALA A 16 2.10 -6.06 5.69
N THR A 17 1.52 -7.20 5.33
CA THR A 17 0.41 -7.77 6.10
C THR A 17 0.47 -9.29 6.24
N GLY A 18 0.05 -9.78 7.40
CA GLY A 18 -0.26 -11.16 7.71
C GLY A 18 -1.64 -11.31 8.34
N ARG A 19 -2.42 -10.24 8.41
CA ARG A 19 -3.71 -10.22 9.13
C ARG A 19 -4.87 -10.64 8.23
N LYS A 20 -5.69 -11.57 8.71
CA LYS A 20 -6.87 -12.06 8.01
C LYS A 20 -7.89 -10.95 7.69
N GLN A 21 -7.91 -9.89 8.51
CA GLN A 21 -8.87 -8.79 8.39
C GLN A 21 -8.38 -7.66 7.48
N PHE A 22 -7.27 -7.85 6.76
CA PHE A 22 -6.68 -6.83 5.89
C PHE A 22 -7.68 -6.17 4.93
N LEU A 23 -8.54 -6.94 4.27
CA LEU A 23 -9.53 -6.38 3.34
C LEU A 23 -10.56 -5.47 4.01
N HIS A 24 -10.86 -5.70 5.29
CA HIS A 24 -11.73 -4.81 6.05
C HIS A 24 -11.06 -3.47 6.35
N LEU A 25 -9.79 -3.53 6.76
CA LEU A 25 -8.96 -2.34 6.95
C LEU A 25 -8.82 -1.55 5.65
N LEU A 26 -8.47 -2.21 4.56
CA LEU A 26 -8.32 -1.59 3.23
C LEU A 26 -9.60 -0.84 2.82
N LYS A 27 -10.78 -1.44 3.06
CA LYS A 27 -12.06 -0.80 2.80
C LYS A 27 -12.23 0.50 3.59
N SER A 28 -11.81 0.56 4.86
CA SER A 28 -11.91 1.77 5.68
C SER A 28 -11.02 2.90 5.16
N TYR A 29 -9.81 2.58 4.67
CA TYR A 29 -8.95 3.56 4.01
C TYR A 29 -9.57 4.09 2.72
N PHE A 30 -10.13 3.22 1.88
CA PHE A 30 -10.77 3.65 0.63
C PHE A 30 -11.97 4.56 0.87
N LEU A 31 -12.80 4.28 1.85
CA LEU A 31 -13.90 5.17 2.24
C LEU A 31 -13.36 6.54 2.69
N ASN A 32 -12.33 6.56 3.50
CA ASN A 32 -11.68 7.79 3.95
C ASN A 32 -11.12 8.62 2.78
N TRP A 33 -10.48 7.97 1.81
CA TRP A 33 -9.93 8.66 0.63
C TRP A 33 -11.02 9.15 -0.33
N GLN A 34 -12.16 8.48 -0.42
CA GLN A 34 -13.32 8.98 -1.14
C GLN A 34 -13.92 10.21 -0.44
N GLU A 35 -14.09 10.16 0.87
CA GLU A 35 -14.62 11.28 1.67
C GLU A 35 -13.72 12.53 1.59
N SER A 36 -12.41 12.34 1.51
CA SER A 36 -11.44 13.44 1.38
C SER A 36 -11.28 13.98 -0.03
N GLY A 37 -11.94 13.38 -1.04
CA GLY A 37 -11.81 13.78 -2.44
C GLY A 37 -10.51 13.35 -3.11
N LEU A 38 -9.67 12.57 -2.44
CA LEU A 38 -8.42 12.07 -3.01
C LEU A 38 -8.66 11.11 -4.17
N ILE A 39 -9.65 10.23 -4.02
CA ILE A 39 -10.10 9.36 -5.08
C ILE A 39 -11.01 10.15 -6.01
N GLY A 40 -10.61 10.27 -7.27
CA GLY A 40 -11.29 11.07 -8.28
C GLY A 40 -10.53 12.34 -8.68
N ASP A 41 -9.42 12.67 -8.02
CA ASP A 41 -8.50 13.69 -8.52
C ASP A 41 -7.79 13.17 -9.77
N GLU A 42 -8.00 13.83 -10.92
CA GLU A 42 -7.43 13.45 -12.22
C GLU A 42 -5.90 13.52 -12.25
N ASN A 43 -5.28 14.23 -11.30
CA ASN A 43 -3.83 14.39 -11.23
C ASN A 43 -3.18 13.35 -10.28
N ILE A 44 -3.96 12.53 -9.58
CA ILE A 44 -3.44 11.56 -8.62
C ILE A 44 -3.85 10.15 -9.04
N LYS A 45 -2.87 9.27 -9.25
CA LYS A 45 -3.06 7.85 -9.53
C LYS A 45 -2.62 7.02 -8.34
N ILE A 46 -3.56 6.32 -7.73
CA ILE A 46 -3.28 5.45 -6.59
C ILE A 46 -2.89 4.06 -7.09
N ASN A 47 -1.73 3.59 -6.65
CA ASN A 47 -1.22 2.25 -6.88
C ASN A 47 -1.10 1.51 -5.54
N LEU A 48 -1.66 0.31 -5.45
CA LEU A 48 -1.68 -0.48 -4.23
C LEU A 48 -0.65 -1.61 -4.27
N PHE A 49 0.17 -1.69 -3.23
CA PHE A 49 1.16 -2.75 -3.04
C PHE A 49 0.81 -3.53 -1.78
N VAL A 50 0.57 -4.83 -1.90
CA VAL A 50 0.22 -5.72 -0.79
C VAL A 50 1.23 -6.85 -0.71
N ALA A 51 2.21 -6.72 0.19
CA ALA A 51 3.11 -7.81 0.53
C ALA A 51 2.48 -8.64 1.66
N TYR A 52 2.22 -9.93 1.41
CA TYR A 52 1.52 -10.79 2.33
C TYR A 52 2.27 -12.08 2.64
N ASP A 53 2.12 -12.58 3.88
CA ASP A 53 2.67 -13.86 4.31
C ASP A 53 1.56 -14.86 4.68
N LEU A 54 1.51 -15.98 3.95
CA LEU A 54 0.53 -17.05 4.18
C LEU A 54 0.87 -17.94 5.39
N LYS A 55 2.03 -17.75 6.03
CA LYS A 55 2.43 -18.52 7.21
C LYS A 55 1.69 -18.09 8.48
N TYR A 56 1.01 -16.96 8.43
CA TYR A 56 0.27 -16.44 9.58
C TYR A 56 -1.10 -17.09 9.74
N ARG A 57 -1.26 -17.89 10.82
CA ARG A 57 -2.53 -18.29 11.46
C ARG A 57 -3.67 -18.72 10.51
N GLY A 58 -3.38 -19.59 9.55
CA GLY A 58 -4.43 -20.18 8.71
C GLY A 58 -5.06 -19.20 7.74
N THR A 59 -4.33 -18.17 7.33
CA THR A 59 -4.72 -17.27 6.24
C THR A 59 -4.51 -17.94 4.87
N LYS A 60 -5.24 -17.46 3.88
CA LYS A 60 -5.14 -17.90 2.50
C LYS A 60 -5.01 -16.70 1.57
N LYS A 61 -4.49 -16.91 0.38
CA LYS A 61 -4.25 -15.86 -0.61
C LYS A 61 -5.47 -14.94 -0.80
N ALA A 62 -6.68 -15.49 -0.84
CA ALA A 62 -7.90 -14.71 -1.01
C ALA A 62 -8.16 -13.69 0.10
N ASP A 63 -7.65 -13.93 1.32
CA ASP A 63 -7.77 -12.97 2.43
C ASP A 63 -7.04 -11.64 2.15
N TYR A 64 -6.13 -11.63 1.17
CA TYR A 64 -5.35 -10.45 0.77
C TYR A 64 -5.66 -9.96 -0.63
N THR A 65 -6.10 -10.85 -1.53
CA THR A 65 -6.20 -10.53 -2.97
C THR A 65 -7.63 -10.38 -3.47
N ALA A 66 -8.64 -10.79 -2.69
CA ALA A 66 -10.05 -10.68 -3.09
C ALA A 66 -10.60 -9.27 -2.86
N ILE A 67 -9.93 -8.26 -3.43
CA ILE A 67 -10.36 -6.85 -3.32
C ILE A 67 -11.71 -6.69 -4.02
N PRO A 68 -12.71 -6.06 -3.35
CA PRO A 68 -14.00 -5.77 -3.97
C PRO A 68 -13.85 -4.95 -5.24
N GLY A 69 -14.64 -5.27 -6.28
CA GLY A 69 -14.59 -4.60 -7.58
C GLY A 69 -14.78 -3.08 -7.49
N ALA A 70 -15.62 -2.60 -6.57
CA ALA A 70 -15.80 -1.17 -6.31
C ALA A 70 -14.52 -0.47 -5.82
N ILE A 71 -13.66 -1.17 -5.09
CA ILE A 71 -12.36 -0.65 -4.66
C ILE A 71 -11.33 -0.76 -5.79
N SER A 72 -11.25 -1.92 -6.45
CA SER A 72 -10.28 -2.13 -7.53
C SER A 72 -10.49 -1.18 -8.72
N ALA A 73 -11.72 -0.74 -8.96
CA ALA A 73 -12.03 0.24 -10.00
C ALA A 73 -11.47 1.65 -9.71
N LEU A 74 -11.06 1.92 -8.47
CA LEU A 74 -10.53 3.22 -8.01
C LEU A 74 -9.00 3.23 -7.90
N ILE A 75 -8.37 2.10 -8.23
CA ILE A 75 -6.92 1.90 -8.15
C ILE A 75 -6.38 1.77 -9.57
N GLU A 76 -5.31 2.50 -9.89
CA GLU A 76 -4.64 2.39 -11.19
C GLU A 76 -4.02 1.00 -11.37
N ASN A 77 -3.21 0.55 -10.42
CA ASN A 77 -2.60 -0.79 -10.41
C ASN A 77 -2.61 -1.39 -9.02
N THR A 78 -2.74 -2.72 -8.95
CA THR A 78 -2.60 -3.47 -7.69
C THR A 78 -1.52 -4.55 -7.85
N PHE A 79 -0.55 -4.53 -6.95
CA PHE A 79 0.56 -5.47 -6.91
C PHE A 79 0.44 -6.37 -5.68
N PHE A 80 0.12 -7.63 -5.89
CA PHE A 80 0.07 -8.64 -4.84
C PHE A 80 1.40 -9.37 -4.77
N ILE A 81 2.15 -9.17 -3.69
CA ILE A 81 3.51 -9.63 -3.52
C ILE A 81 3.50 -10.79 -2.51
N GLY A 82 3.50 -12.01 -3.02
CA GLY A 82 3.65 -13.24 -2.25
C GLY A 82 5.01 -13.90 -2.49
N SER A 83 5.14 -15.15 -2.08
CA SER A 83 6.41 -15.89 -2.17
C SER A 83 6.96 -16.02 -3.59
N ARG A 84 6.09 -16.09 -4.60
CA ARG A 84 6.52 -16.17 -6.01
C ARG A 84 7.15 -14.85 -6.47
N GLU A 85 6.52 -13.75 -6.16
CA GLU A 85 6.97 -12.39 -6.53
C GLU A 85 8.27 -12.04 -5.78
N ILE A 86 8.39 -12.49 -4.53
CA ILE A 86 9.63 -12.35 -3.74
C ILE A 86 10.77 -13.13 -4.39
N ALA A 87 10.56 -14.41 -4.72
CA ALA A 87 11.58 -15.23 -5.38
C ALA A 87 12.02 -14.65 -6.73
N GLN A 88 11.08 -14.11 -7.49
CA GLN A 88 11.39 -13.43 -8.75
C GLN A 88 12.27 -12.18 -8.53
N ALA A 89 11.96 -11.36 -7.54
CA ALA A 89 12.74 -10.17 -7.23
C ALA A 89 14.15 -10.52 -6.73
N GLN A 90 14.30 -11.55 -5.89
CA GLN A 90 15.61 -12.06 -5.46
C GLN A 90 16.45 -12.53 -6.67
N TYR A 91 15.83 -13.26 -7.60
CA TYR A 91 16.48 -13.67 -8.82
C TYR A 91 16.93 -12.47 -9.67
N GLU A 92 16.09 -11.46 -9.84
CA GLU A 92 16.41 -10.23 -10.58
C GLU A 92 17.60 -9.49 -9.96
N LEU A 93 17.64 -9.30 -8.63
CA LEU A 93 18.79 -8.68 -7.95
C LEU A 93 20.10 -9.39 -8.25
N LYS A 94 20.07 -10.72 -8.25
CA LYS A 94 21.26 -11.55 -8.57
C LYS A 94 21.66 -11.40 -10.03
N GLN A 95 20.70 -11.45 -10.95
CA GLN A 95 20.98 -11.33 -12.39
C GLN A 95 21.57 -9.97 -12.77
N TYR A 96 21.13 -8.89 -12.11
CA TYR A 96 21.67 -7.55 -12.33
C TYR A 96 22.97 -7.27 -11.54
N GLY A 97 23.46 -8.23 -10.77
CA GLY A 97 24.67 -8.07 -9.95
C GLY A 97 24.51 -7.05 -8.81
N ILE A 98 23.27 -6.79 -8.38
CA ILE A 98 22.94 -5.85 -7.30
C ILE A 98 23.18 -6.49 -5.94
N ALA A 99 22.87 -7.79 -5.80
CA ALA A 99 23.06 -8.56 -4.58
C ALA A 99 23.44 -10.01 -4.91
N ASP A 100 24.23 -10.62 -4.05
CA ASP A 100 24.45 -12.07 -4.03
C ASP A 100 23.26 -12.80 -3.38
N GLU A 101 23.37 -14.13 -3.24
CA GLU A 101 22.30 -14.97 -2.68
C GLU A 101 21.93 -14.57 -1.25
N GLU A 102 22.95 -14.37 -0.39
CA GLU A 102 22.78 -14.06 1.03
C GLU A 102 22.16 -12.68 1.21
N ASN A 103 22.64 -11.68 0.51
CA ASN A 103 22.12 -10.33 0.56
C ASN A 103 20.71 -10.22 -0.06
N ALA A 104 20.41 -10.95 -1.13
CA ALA A 104 19.06 -10.99 -1.71
C ALA A 104 18.03 -11.61 -0.74
N GLU A 105 18.42 -12.69 -0.01
CA GLU A 105 17.59 -13.28 1.04
C GLU A 105 17.44 -12.34 2.25
N LEU A 106 18.49 -11.63 2.64
CA LEU A 106 18.43 -10.64 3.72
C LEU A 106 17.48 -9.48 3.37
N LEU A 107 17.53 -9.00 2.15
CA LEU A 107 16.71 -7.87 1.69
C LEU A 107 15.22 -8.23 1.57
N PHE A 108 14.90 -9.40 0.98
CA PHE A 108 13.54 -9.76 0.59
C PHE A 108 13.05 -11.09 1.19
N GLY A 109 13.76 -11.67 2.16
CA GLY A 109 13.42 -12.97 2.72
C GLY A 109 12.22 -12.93 3.66
N LYS A 110 12.47 -13.01 4.96
CA LYS A 110 11.41 -13.14 5.97
C LYS A 110 11.32 -11.92 6.86
N GLY A 111 10.10 -11.66 7.31
CA GLY A 111 9.81 -10.64 8.31
C GLY A 111 9.30 -9.33 7.72
N TYR A 112 8.84 -8.49 8.61
CA TYR A 112 8.14 -7.25 8.27
C TYR A 112 9.01 -6.24 7.50
N ALA A 113 10.28 -6.12 7.90
CA ALA A 113 11.23 -5.25 7.21
C ALA A 113 11.46 -5.71 5.76
N ALA A 114 11.65 -7.02 5.53
CA ALA A 114 11.82 -7.58 4.20
C ALA A 114 10.57 -7.37 3.32
N GLN A 115 9.37 -7.44 3.90
CA GLN A 115 8.13 -7.11 3.20
C GLN A 115 8.04 -5.63 2.81
N ARG A 116 8.52 -4.71 3.63
CA ARG A 116 8.61 -3.29 3.27
C ARG A 116 9.66 -3.07 2.17
N ASN A 117 10.79 -3.72 2.24
CA ASN A 117 11.82 -3.62 1.22
C ASN A 117 11.34 -4.11 -0.15
N ILE A 118 10.60 -5.22 -0.22
CA ILE A 118 10.07 -5.71 -1.48
C ILE A 118 8.99 -4.80 -2.05
N ILE A 119 8.17 -4.16 -1.23
CA ILE A 119 7.22 -3.12 -1.66
C ILE A 119 7.99 -1.95 -2.28
N LEU A 120 9.03 -1.45 -1.62
CA LEU A 120 9.87 -0.37 -2.13
C LEU A 120 10.50 -0.73 -3.49
N TYR A 121 11.02 -1.96 -3.63
CA TYR A 121 11.55 -2.47 -4.89
C TYR A 121 10.51 -2.42 -6.02
N TYR A 122 9.30 -2.92 -5.77
CA TYR A 122 8.21 -2.87 -6.76
C TYR A 122 7.75 -1.44 -7.06
N ALA A 123 7.73 -0.55 -6.08
CA ALA A 123 7.40 0.85 -6.28
C ALA A 123 8.41 1.56 -7.19
N ILE A 124 9.71 1.37 -6.96
CA ILE A 124 10.78 1.89 -7.82
C ILE A 124 10.65 1.34 -9.24
N LYS A 125 10.45 0.02 -9.39
CA LYS A 125 10.32 -0.66 -10.67
C LYS A 125 9.12 -0.16 -11.49
N ASN A 126 8.09 0.35 -10.84
CA ASN A 126 6.87 0.85 -11.47
C ASN A 126 6.78 2.39 -11.49
N ASN A 127 7.89 3.11 -11.31
CA ASN A 127 7.99 4.57 -11.39
C ASN A 127 6.95 5.27 -10.50
N ILE A 128 6.85 4.84 -9.25
CA ILE A 128 6.03 5.49 -8.24
C ILE A 128 6.76 6.73 -7.72
N ASP A 129 6.09 7.88 -7.77
CA ASP A 129 6.67 9.16 -7.35
C ASP A 129 6.74 9.27 -5.82
N TYR A 130 5.69 8.84 -5.12
CA TYR A 130 5.61 8.83 -3.67
C TYR A 130 5.07 7.50 -3.17
N LEU A 131 5.75 6.88 -2.21
CA LEU A 131 5.33 5.65 -1.56
C LEU A 131 5.05 5.89 -0.09
N LEU A 132 3.81 5.64 0.33
CA LEU A 132 3.41 5.62 1.73
C LEU A 132 3.25 4.19 2.21
N PHE A 133 3.82 3.91 3.39
CA PHE A 133 3.56 2.67 4.11
C PHE A 133 2.47 2.91 5.14
N LEU A 134 1.45 2.06 5.12
CA LEU A 134 0.40 2.03 6.12
C LEU A 134 0.47 0.71 6.88
N ASP A 135 0.24 0.78 8.18
CA ASP A 135 0.22 -0.41 9.02
C ASP A 135 -1.14 -1.12 8.92
N ASP A 136 -1.13 -2.45 9.02
CA ASP A 136 -2.30 -3.30 8.82
C ASP A 136 -3.19 -3.42 10.09
N ASP A 137 -2.94 -2.60 11.09
CA ASP A 137 -3.71 -2.48 12.34
C ASP A 137 -4.09 -1.04 12.70
N GLU A 138 -3.73 -0.08 11.88
CA GLU A 138 -4.12 1.32 12.04
C GLU A 138 -5.29 1.67 11.13
N TYR A 139 -6.34 2.24 11.71
CA TYR A 139 -7.50 2.71 10.97
C TYR A 139 -7.42 4.24 10.76
N PRO A 140 -7.92 4.78 9.64
CA PRO A 140 -7.91 6.21 9.35
C PRO A 140 -8.98 6.95 10.17
N VAL A 141 -9.05 6.68 11.47
CA VAL A 141 -10.05 7.24 12.38
C VAL A 141 -9.42 7.58 13.72
N VAL A 142 -9.84 8.67 14.32
CA VAL A 142 -9.51 9.02 15.70
C VAL A 142 -10.71 8.73 16.61
N VAL A 143 -10.46 8.00 17.66
CA VAL A 143 -11.45 7.76 18.72
C VAL A 143 -11.17 8.71 19.86
N THR A 144 -12.04 9.68 20.06
CA THR A 144 -12.01 10.52 21.26
C THR A 144 -13.07 10.02 22.26
N LYS A 145 -12.61 9.64 23.45
CA LYS A 145 -13.51 9.22 24.52
C LYS A 145 -13.78 10.40 25.45
N ASN A 146 -14.98 10.92 25.43
CA ASN A 146 -15.47 11.83 26.46
C ASN A 146 -16.40 11.04 27.40
N LYS A 147 -16.37 11.31 28.69
CA LYS A 147 -16.96 10.60 29.83
C LYS A 147 -17.97 9.46 29.55
N ASN A 148 -18.84 9.58 28.54
CA ASN A 148 -19.85 8.59 28.19
C ASN A 148 -20.02 8.32 26.70
N VAL A 149 -19.24 8.94 25.79
CA VAL A 149 -19.39 8.83 24.34
C VAL A 149 -18.02 8.64 23.69
N ALA A 150 -17.89 7.64 22.83
CA ALA A 150 -16.78 7.53 21.91
C ALA A 150 -17.17 8.24 20.62
N LEU A 151 -16.46 9.30 20.27
CA LEU A 151 -16.62 9.99 18.99
C LEU A 151 -15.57 9.44 18.01
N TRP A 152 -16.02 9.10 16.83
CA TRP A 152 -15.17 8.69 15.72
C TRP A 152 -15.10 9.83 14.71
N SER A 153 -13.88 10.22 14.36
CA SER A 153 -13.64 11.24 13.36
C SER A 153 -12.66 10.70 12.32
N GLY A 154 -13.02 10.79 11.06
CA GLY A 154 -12.12 10.47 9.94
C GLY A 154 -10.92 11.40 9.94
N GLN A 155 -9.74 10.85 9.68
CA GLN A 155 -8.52 11.62 9.48
C GLN A 155 -8.12 11.54 8.02
N HIS A 156 -8.03 12.69 7.35
CA HIS A 156 -7.64 12.79 5.94
C HIS A 156 -6.12 12.96 5.79
N VAL A 157 -5.36 12.09 6.46
CA VAL A 157 -3.91 12.20 6.58
C VAL A 157 -3.24 12.16 5.20
N LEU A 158 -3.62 11.21 4.35
CA LEU A 158 -3.02 11.06 3.02
C LEU A 158 -3.26 12.31 2.16
N THR A 159 -4.49 12.82 2.13
CA THR A 159 -4.82 14.05 1.39
C THR A 159 -3.98 15.22 1.85
N LYS A 160 -3.84 15.39 3.18
CA LYS A 160 -3.02 16.47 3.74
C LYS A 160 -1.54 16.34 3.44
N HIS A 161 -1.01 15.12 3.41
CA HIS A 161 0.37 14.89 2.98
C HIS A 161 0.59 15.28 1.52
N LEU A 162 -0.30 14.86 0.63
CA LEU A 162 -0.18 15.16 -0.79
C LEU A 162 -0.36 16.65 -1.11
N GLU A 163 -1.25 17.36 -0.39
CA GLU A 163 -1.41 18.82 -0.52
C GLU A 163 -0.10 19.58 -0.18
N ASN A 164 0.76 19.02 0.67
CA ASN A 164 2.03 19.66 1.07
C ASN A 164 3.22 19.25 0.17
N ILE A 165 3.06 18.28 -0.70
CA ILE A 165 4.12 17.78 -1.58
C ILE A 165 3.93 18.29 -3.01
N ALA A 166 2.69 18.54 -3.44
CA ALA A 166 2.32 19.06 -4.76
C ALA A 166 2.41 20.58 -4.81
#